data_f0f109a3388d2c4f52a369a8896cbbcb
#
_entry.id   f0f109a3388d2c4f52a369a8896cbbcb
#
_cell.length_a   1.000
_cell.length_b   1.000
_cell.length_c   1.000
_cell.angle_alpha   90.00
_cell.angle_beta   90.00
_cell.angle_gamma   90.00
#
_symmetry.space_group_name_H-M   'P 1'
#
loop_
_entity.id
_entity.type
_entity.pdbx_description
1 polymer ?
#
loop_
_entity_poly.entity_id
_entity_poly.type
_entity_poly.pdbx_seq_one_letter_code
_entity_poly.pdbx_strand_id
1 'polypeptide(L)'
;MLSVGDNLIHDGIYEQAKKRSKNGGYDFSYAYKNIASTVEKADLATINQETIIAKSYEPSGYPLFNSPQEVGEEVKKLGFDVVNLANNHMLDKGAKGLSEAIDFWNNIGGITMTGAYKDENDMNRLEYIEKDGIKIGLVGITRYTNGLSLPKDSTLKIIYTSDEDTIKSKIQKAKAECDIVLVNVHWGEEYTTTPTTTNASLQAKWRRGVQT
;
A
#
# COMPACT_ATOMS: atom_id res chain seq x y z
N MET A 1 -1.79 15.97 7.45
CA MET A 1 -1.68 14.62 6.86
C MET A 1 -3.03 13.91 6.97
N LEU A 2 -3.45 13.25 5.91
CA LEU A 2 -4.62 12.36 5.83
C LEU A 2 -4.13 10.93 5.59
N SER A 3 -4.63 9.95 6.34
CA SER A 3 -4.40 8.53 6.06
C SER A 3 -5.75 7.85 5.90
N VAL A 4 -5.94 7.19 4.77
CA VAL A 4 -7.14 6.41 4.46
C VAL A 4 -6.77 4.93 4.55
N GLY A 5 -7.67 4.10 5.04
CA GLY A 5 -7.48 2.66 5.18
C GLY A 5 -7.55 1.93 3.84
N ASP A 6 -8.21 0.79 3.85
CA ASP A 6 -8.16 -0.19 2.79
C ASP A 6 -8.99 0.20 1.57
N ASN A 7 -8.32 0.36 0.43
CA ASN A 7 -8.96 0.50 -0.87
C ASN A 7 -9.23 -0.91 -1.44
N LEU A 8 -10.31 -1.50 -0.96
CA LEU A 8 -10.72 -2.87 -1.28
C LEU A 8 -11.80 -2.87 -2.37
N ILE A 9 -11.40 -3.14 -3.60
CA ILE A 9 -12.27 -3.08 -4.78
C ILE A 9 -12.89 -4.45 -5.06
N HIS A 10 -14.10 -4.65 -4.55
CA HIS A 10 -14.92 -5.81 -4.85
C HIS A 10 -15.54 -5.76 -6.26
N ASP A 11 -16.01 -6.93 -6.75
CA ASP A 11 -16.67 -7.10 -8.03
C ASP A 11 -17.82 -6.11 -8.26
N GLY A 12 -18.70 -5.94 -7.29
CA GLY A 12 -19.79 -4.97 -7.38
C GLY A 12 -19.32 -3.52 -7.61
N ILE A 13 -18.11 -3.16 -7.13
CA ILE A 13 -17.55 -1.82 -7.32
C ILE A 13 -17.06 -1.63 -8.75
N TYR A 14 -16.19 -2.53 -9.25
CA TYR A 14 -15.67 -2.39 -10.61
C TYR A 14 -16.72 -2.63 -11.68
N GLU A 15 -17.71 -3.52 -11.46
CA GLU A 15 -18.85 -3.68 -12.36
C GLU A 15 -19.69 -2.40 -12.48
N GLN A 16 -19.93 -1.72 -11.36
CA GLN A 16 -20.60 -0.42 -11.36
C GLN A 16 -19.76 0.66 -12.04
N ALA A 17 -18.44 0.66 -11.86
CA ALA A 17 -17.53 1.56 -12.55
C ALA A 17 -17.56 1.31 -14.08
N LYS A 18 -17.60 0.05 -14.51
CA LYS A 18 -17.75 -0.33 -15.91
C LYS A 18 -19.06 0.19 -16.51
N LYS A 19 -20.19 0.05 -15.80
CA LYS A 19 -21.51 0.54 -16.25
C LYS A 19 -21.57 2.08 -16.36
N ARG A 20 -20.79 2.81 -15.54
CA ARG A 20 -20.71 4.28 -15.59
C ARG A 20 -19.84 4.81 -16.71
N SER A 21 -18.85 4.03 -17.13
CA SER A 21 -17.93 4.46 -18.19
C SER A 21 -18.66 4.66 -19.51
N LYS A 22 -18.50 5.84 -20.13
CA LYS A 22 -19.11 6.20 -21.41
C LYS A 22 -18.24 5.84 -22.61
N ASN A 23 -16.93 5.65 -22.38
CA ASN A 23 -15.93 5.48 -23.44
C ASN A 23 -15.25 4.12 -23.40
N GLY A 24 -15.82 3.14 -22.70
CA GLY A 24 -15.16 1.86 -22.39
C GLY A 24 -14.24 1.98 -21.15
N GLY A 25 -13.71 0.86 -20.65
CA GLY A 25 -12.94 0.84 -19.38
C GLY A 25 -13.81 1.04 -18.15
N TYR A 26 -13.30 1.74 -17.13
CA TYR A 26 -13.94 1.86 -15.82
C TYR A 26 -13.92 3.31 -15.32
N ASP A 27 -15.05 3.79 -14.77
CA ASP A 27 -15.17 5.11 -14.13
C ASP A 27 -15.37 4.95 -12.62
N PHE A 28 -14.28 5.16 -11.85
CA PHE A 28 -14.27 5.08 -10.39
C PHE A 28 -14.58 6.42 -9.70
N SER A 29 -14.76 7.50 -10.41
CA SER A 29 -14.97 8.83 -9.82
C SER A 29 -16.12 8.88 -8.82
N TYR A 30 -17.19 8.11 -9.07
CA TYR A 30 -18.33 8.03 -8.16
C TYR A 30 -17.99 7.36 -6.81
N ALA A 31 -17.09 6.38 -6.81
CA ALA A 31 -16.72 5.66 -5.59
C ALA A 31 -16.03 6.58 -4.58
N TYR A 32 -15.27 7.53 -5.06
CA TYR A 32 -14.48 8.44 -4.21
C TYR A 32 -15.07 9.86 -4.07
N LYS A 33 -16.19 10.18 -4.71
CA LYS A 33 -16.75 11.56 -4.76
C LYS A 33 -16.91 12.22 -3.39
N ASN A 34 -17.21 11.44 -2.34
CA ASN A 34 -17.49 11.99 -1.02
C ASN A 34 -16.21 12.30 -0.22
N ILE A 35 -15.06 11.73 -0.60
CA ILE A 35 -13.78 11.97 0.08
C ILE A 35 -12.86 12.87 -0.74
N ALA A 36 -13.15 13.11 -2.02
CA ALA A 36 -12.27 13.83 -2.95
C ALA A 36 -11.83 15.19 -2.38
N SER A 37 -12.79 16.01 -1.89
CA SER A 37 -12.47 17.32 -1.32
C SER A 37 -11.68 17.26 -0.01
N THR A 38 -11.72 16.14 0.71
CA THR A 38 -10.93 15.92 1.93
C THR A 38 -9.49 15.56 1.56
N VAL A 39 -9.32 14.70 0.54
CA VAL A 39 -8.00 14.33 0.01
C VAL A 39 -7.30 15.57 -0.56
N GLU A 40 -7.99 16.35 -1.40
CA GLU A 40 -7.46 17.57 -2.04
C GLU A 40 -6.94 18.61 -1.04
N LYS A 41 -7.54 18.71 0.15
CA LYS A 41 -7.15 19.65 1.20
C LYS A 41 -5.99 19.17 2.09
N ALA A 42 -5.56 17.93 1.94
CA ALA A 42 -4.48 17.40 2.75
C ALA A 42 -3.11 17.79 2.16
N ASP A 43 -2.20 18.23 3.02
CA ASP A 43 -0.80 18.47 2.61
C ASP A 43 -0.12 17.16 2.18
N LEU A 44 -0.46 16.05 2.84
CA LEU A 44 -0.02 14.69 2.51
C LEU A 44 -1.20 13.74 2.68
N ALA A 45 -1.53 13.00 1.64
CA ALA A 45 -2.58 11.97 1.65
C ALA A 45 -1.99 10.58 1.35
N THR A 46 -2.31 9.58 2.20
CA THR A 46 -1.87 8.20 2.04
C THR A 46 -3.04 7.23 2.00
N ILE A 47 -2.91 6.13 1.25
CA ILE A 47 -3.93 5.09 1.11
C ILE A 47 -3.29 3.71 1.11
N ASN A 48 -3.95 2.72 1.72
CA ASN A 48 -3.61 1.31 1.53
C ASN A 48 -4.34 0.78 0.30
N GLN A 49 -3.60 0.47 -0.77
CA GLN A 49 -4.18 -0.19 -1.95
C GLN A 49 -4.22 -1.68 -1.70
N GLU A 50 -5.34 -2.17 -1.17
CA GLU A 50 -5.44 -3.55 -0.73
C GLU A 50 -5.62 -4.52 -1.89
N THR A 51 -6.42 -4.17 -2.89
CA THR A 51 -6.56 -4.99 -4.09
C THR A 51 -5.44 -4.72 -5.09
N ILE A 52 -4.75 -5.78 -5.50
CA ILE A 52 -3.62 -5.69 -6.43
C ILE A 52 -4.07 -5.15 -7.80
N ILE A 53 -3.17 -4.44 -8.50
CA ILE A 53 -3.38 -3.95 -9.87
C ILE A 53 -2.36 -4.65 -10.78
N ALA A 54 -2.79 -5.71 -11.45
CA ALA A 54 -1.95 -6.50 -12.34
C ALA A 54 -2.58 -6.57 -13.74
N LYS A 55 -1.96 -5.92 -14.71
CA LYS A 55 -2.50 -5.72 -16.07
C LYS A 55 -2.69 -6.99 -16.89
N SER A 56 -1.95 -8.05 -16.58
CA SER A 56 -2.05 -9.34 -17.28
C SER A 56 -3.23 -10.19 -16.84
N TYR A 57 -3.98 -9.74 -15.86
CA TYR A 57 -5.11 -10.48 -15.29
C TYR A 57 -6.40 -9.67 -15.43
N GLU A 58 -7.50 -10.39 -15.74
CA GLU A 58 -8.82 -9.76 -15.71
C GLU A 58 -9.19 -9.30 -14.28
N PRO A 59 -9.98 -8.24 -14.14
CA PRO A 59 -10.52 -7.84 -12.85
C PRO A 59 -11.26 -8.99 -12.17
N SER A 60 -11.02 -9.15 -10.86
CA SER A 60 -11.65 -10.19 -10.05
C SER A 60 -11.89 -9.72 -8.62
N GLY A 61 -12.97 -10.20 -8.01
CA GLY A 61 -13.32 -9.98 -6.63
C GLY A 61 -12.77 -11.07 -5.69
N TYR A 62 -13.42 -11.20 -4.52
CA TYR A 62 -13.07 -12.20 -3.52
C TYR A 62 -13.09 -13.62 -4.10
N PRO A 63 -12.18 -14.54 -3.68
CA PRO A 63 -11.14 -14.35 -2.67
C PRO A 63 -9.79 -13.84 -3.20
N LEU A 64 -9.57 -13.82 -4.51
CA LEU A 64 -8.31 -13.43 -5.14
C LEU A 64 -8.55 -12.22 -6.03
N PHE A 65 -8.34 -11.05 -5.45
CA PHE A 65 -8.63 -9.77 -6.10
C PHE A 65 -7.67 -9.44 -7.25
N ASN A 66 -8.17 -8.69 -8.19
CA ASN A 66 -7.40 -7.90 -9.14
C ASN A 66 -8.23 -6.69 -9.56
N SER A 67 -7.68 -5.51 -9.46
CA SER A 67 -8.34 -4.27 -9.85
C SER A 67 -7.89 -3.82 -11.24
N PRO A 68 -8.78 -3.20 -12.04
CA PRO A 68 -8.37 -2.52 -13.26
C PRO A 68 -7.46 -1.33 -12.95
N GLN A 69 -6.61 -0.96 -13.91
CA GLN A 69 -5.60 0.12 -13.75
C GLN A 69 -6.24 1.49 -13.45
N GLU A 70 -7.45 1.71 -13.93
CA GLU A 70 -8.22 2.94 -13.69
C GLU A 70 -8.48 3.23 -12.20
N VAL A 71 -8.39 2.20 -11.33
CA VAL A 71 -8.41 2.41 -9.86
C VAL A 71 -7.21 3.25 -9.44
N GLY A 72 -6.00 2.86 -9.86
CA GLY A 72 -4.77 3.58 -9.53
C GLY A 72 -4.71 4.96 -10.18
N GLU A 73 -5.22 5.08 -11.41
CA GLU A 73 -5.33 6.36 -12.10
C GLU A 73 -6.26 7.33 -11.35
N GLU A 74 -7.39 6.84 -10.84
CA GLU A 74 -8.30 7.66 -10.04
C GLU A 74 -7.70 8.00 -8.67
N VAL A 75 -7.02 7.07 -7.99
CA VAL A 75 -6.28 7.34 -6.73
C VAL A 75 -5.26 8.47 -6.93
N LYS A 76 -4.48 8.41 -8.00
CA LYS A 76 -3.55 9.50 -8.35
C LYS A 76 -4.29 10.83 -8.63
N LYS A 77 -5.34 10.80 -9.44
CA LYS A 77 -6.13 11.98 -9.82
C LYS A 77 -6.77 12.65 -8.61
N LEU A 78 -7.15 11.91 -7.59
CA LEU A 78 -7.68 12.42 -6.33
C LEU A 78 -6.64 13.19 -5.50
N GLY A 79 -5.34 13.02 -5.78
CA GLY A 79 -4.27 13.72 -5.09
C GLY A 79 -3.67 12.92 -3.92
N PHE A 80 -3.80 11.59 -3.91
CA PHE A 80 -3.01 10.78 -2.99
C PHE A 80 -1.52 10.85 -3.34
N ASP A 81 -0.69 11.07 -2.34
CA ASP A 81 0.76 11.21 -2.47
C ASP A 81 1.50 9.88 -2.24
N VAL A 82 0.95 9.03 -1.39
CA VAL A 82 1.56 7.75 -0.99
C VAL A 82 0.57 6.61 -1.10
N VAL A 83 1.00 5.51 -1.71
CA VAL A 83 0.28 4.24 -1.73
C VAL A 83 1.07 3.16 -1.00
N ASN A 84 0.43 2.49 -0.05
CA ASN A 84 0.98 1.29 0.59
C ASN A 84 0.46 0.04 -0.12
N LEU A 85 1.36 -0.88 -0.48
CA LEU A 85 1.03 -2.19 -1.07
C LEU A 85 1.21 -3.34 -0.08
N ALA A 86 1.81 -3.10 1.10
CA ALA A 86 1.99 -4.13 2.11
C ALA A 86 0.66 -4.45 2.79
N ASN A 87 -0.02 -5.50 2.33
CA ASN A 87 -1.29 -5.99 2.86
C ASN A 87 -1.47 -7.49 2.59
N ASN A 88 -2.57 -8.07 3.06
CA ASN A 88 -2.83 -9.50 2.93
C ASN A 88 -3.19 -9.94 1.49
N HIS A 89 -3.65 -9.04 0.63
CA HIS A 89 -4.03 -9.32 -0.77
C HIS A 89 -2.93 -9.04 -1.80
N MET A 90 -1.75 -8.59 -1.38
CA MET A 90 -0.66 -8.23 -2.29
C MET A 90 -0.13 -9.39 -3.15
N LEU A 91 -0.39 -10.65 -2.76
CA LEU A 91 0.00 -11.86 -3.50
C LEU A 91 -1.17 -12.56 -4.22
N ASP A 92 -2.34 -11.98 -4.31
CA ASP A 92 -3.52 -12.60 -4.92
C ASP A 92 -3.32 -13.02 -6.40
N LYS A 93 -2.38 -12.43 -7.09
CA LYS A 93 -1.94 -12.82 -8.45
C LYS A 93 -0.50 -13.34 -8.48
N GLY A 94 -0.02 -13.84 -7.33
CA GLY A 94 1.32 -14.40 -7.17
C GLY A 94 2.45 -13.40 -7.43
N ALA A 95 3.66 -13.91 -7.58
CA ALA A 95 4.85 -13.08 -7.80
C ALA A 95 4.75 -12.23 -9.08
N LYS A 96 4.17 -12.78 -10.16
CA LYS A 96 3.97 -12.02 -11.40
C LYS A 96 3.04 -10.82 -11.18
N GLY A 97 1.90 -11.04 -10.51
CA GLY A 97 0.95 -9.97 -10.21
C GLY A 97 1.58 -8.88 -9.35
N LEU A 98 2.32 -9.26 -8.30
CA LEU A 98 3.03 -8.30 -7.45
C LEU A 98 4.07 -7.50 -8.25
N SER A 99 4.84 -8.18 -9.12
CA SER A 99 5.81 -7.50 -9.99
C SER A 99 5.15 -6.46 -10.90
N GLU A 100 4.00 -6.81 -11.50
CA GLU A 100 3.24 -5.89 -12.35
C GLU A 100 2.65 -4.70 -11.57
N ALA A 101 2.18 -4.94 -10.33
CA ALA A 101 1.68 -3.88 -9.46
C ALA A 101 2.79 -2.88 -9.09
N ILE A 102 3.99 -3.37 -8.73
CA ILE A 102 5.15 -2.52 -8.48
C ILE A 102 5.48 -1.68 -9.72
N ASP A 103 5.49 -2.30 -10.91
CA ASP A 103 5.76 -1.58 -12.17
C ASP A 103 4.69 -0.53 -12.45
N PHE A 104 3.42 -0.85 -12.25
CA PHE A 104 2.32 0.09 -12.43
C PHE A 104 2.51 1.34 -11.56
N TRP A 105 2.71 1.17 -10.25
CA TRP A 105 2.83 2.29 -9.32
C TRP A 105 4.12 3.10 -9.53
N ASN A 106 5.23 2.47 -9.91
CA ASN A 106 6.46 3.18 -10.24
C ASN A 106 6.34 4.00 -11.54
N ASN A 107 5.52 3.55 -12.50
CA ASN A 107 5.38 4.20 -13.80
C ASN A 107 4.26 5.24 -13.88
N ILE A 108 3.29 5.21 -12.96
CA ILE A 108 2.16 6.14 -13.00
C ILE A 108 2.60 7.60 -12.73
N GLY A 109 3.69 7.79 -11.97
CA GLY A 109 4.29 9.08 -11.63
C GLY A 109 3.44 9.93 -10.67
N GLY A 110 4.06 10.80 -9.89
CA GLY A 110 3.37 11.72 -8.98
C GLY A 110 2.76 11.08 -7.74
N ILE A 111 3.01 9.80 -7.49
CA ILE A 111 2.63 9.08 -6.28
C ILE A 111 3.80 8.17 -5.86
N THR A 112 4.07 8.08 -4.57
CA THR A 112 5.16 7.25 -4.03
C THR A 112 4.59 5.94 -3.49
N MET A 113 5.10 4.81 -3.98
CA MET A 113 4.71 3.48 -3.53
C MET A 113 5.65 3.00 -2.42
N THR A 114 5.12 2.29 -1.43
CA THR A 114 5.88 1.59 -0.38
C THR A 114 5.31 0.20 -0.09
N GLY A 115 6.11 -0.65 0.54
CA GLY A 115 5.66 -1.95 1.08
C GLY A 115 5.79 -3.13 0.14
N ALA A 116 6.30 -2.95 -1.09
CA ALA A 116 6.61 -4.03 -2.02
C ALA A 116 7.88 -3.67 -2.81
N TYR A 117 8.75 -4.65 -3.05
CA TYR A 117 10.11 -4.41 -3.59
C TYR A 117 10.47 -5.40 -4.68
N LYS A 118 11.20 -4.93 -5.69
CA LYS A 118 11.68 -5.78 -6.80
C LYS A 118 12.79 -6.74 -6.38
N ASP A 119 13.63 -6.31 -5.46
CA ASP A 119 14.74 -7.11 -4.91
C ASP A 119 15.20 -6.56 -3.56
N GLU A 120 16.26 -7.15 -3.02
CA GLU A 120 16.83 -6.76 -1.74
C GLU A 120 17.47 -5.37 -1.77
N ASN A 121 18.08 -4.98 -2.87
CA ASN A 121 18.66 -3.63 -3.01
C ASN A 121 17.56 -2.58 -2.99
N ASP A 122 16.46 -2.84 -3.70
CA ASP A 122 15.28 -1.98 -3.69
C ASP A 122 14.66 -1.90 -2.28
N MET A 123 14.52 -3.03 -1.58
CA MET A 123 14.04 -3.07 -0.20
C MET A 123 14.95 -2.28 0.77
N ASN A 124 16.27 -2.34 0.58
CA ASN A 124 17.25 -1.64 1.42
C ASN A 124 17.40 -0.15 1.10
N ARG A 125 16.84 0.32 -0.01
CA ARG A 125 16.79 1.75 -0.33
C ARG A 125 15.85 2.48 0.63
N LEU A 126 16.15 3.75 0.94
CA LEU A 126 15.25 4.62 1.67
C LEU A 126 14.13 5.09 0.74
N GLU A 127 12.91 4.74 1.08
CA GLU A 127 11.72 5.31 0.45
C GLU A 127 11.32 6.56 1.21
N TYR A 128 11.12 7.65 0.51
CA TYR A 128 10.67 8.90 1.11
C TYR A 128 9.89 9.76 0.12
N ILE A 129 9.13 10.68 0.66
CA ILE A 129 8.52 11.79 -0.07
C ILE A 129 8.96 13.10 0.60
N GLU A 130 9.16 14.13 -0.19
CA GLU A 130 9.41 15.48 0.30
C GLU A 130 8.21 16.38 0.00
N LYS A 131 7.72 17.07 1.02
CA LYS A 131 6.56 17.96 0.91
C LYS A 131 6.83 19.21 1.74
N ASP A 132 6.81 20.38 1.10
CA ASP A 132 7.05 21.68 1.73
C ASP A 132 8.36 21.74 2.54
N GLY A 133 9.42 21.10 2.05
CA GLY A 133 10.72 21.03 2.71
C GLY A 133 10.80 20.02 3.85
N ILE A 134 9.74 19.26 4.13
CA ILE A 134 9.72 18.17 5.12
C ILE A 134 9.95 16.84 4.42
N LYS A 135 11.00 16.13 4.80
CA LYS A 135 11.33 14.81 4.28
C LYS A 135 10.69 13.72 5.14
N ILE A 136 9.83 12.90 4.53
CA ILE A 136 9.04 11.88 5.21
C ILE A 136 9.46 10.51 4.71
N GLY A 137 10.15 9.73 5.55
CA GLY A 137 10.55 8.35 5.28
C GLY A 137 9.36 7.40 5.38
N LEU A 138 9.30 6.43 4.47
CA LEU A 138 8.18 5.51 4.35
C LEU A 138 8.62 4.07 4.65
N VAL A 139 7.80 3.34 5.41
CA VAL A 139 7.98 1.91 5.68
C VAL A 139 6.62 1.22 5.59
N GLY A 140 6.49 0.24 4.68
CA GLY A 140 5.28 -0.56 4.53
C GLY A 140 5.50 -1.98 5.07
N ILE A 141 4.58 -2.47 5.91
CA ILE A 141 4.69 -3.76 6.62
C ILE A 141 3.35 -4.47 6.58
N THR A 142 3.34 -5.78 6.34
CA THR A 142 2.13 -6.60 6.49
C THR A 142 2.32 -7.71 7.50
N ARG A 143 1.24 -8.16 8.13
CA ARG A 143 1.29 -9.30 9.04
C ARG A 143 1.34 -10.62 8.29
N TYR A 144 0.62 -10.77 7.18
CA TYR A 144 0.47 -12.00 6.41
C TYR A 144 -0.01 -11.70 4.99
N THR A 145 -0.06 -12.74 4.16
CA THR A 145 -0.49 -12.67 2.76
C THR A 145 -1.49 -13.80 2.44
N ASN A 146 -2.51 -13.97 3.30
CA ASN A 146 -3.60 -14.96 3.17
C ASN A 146 -3.12 -16.40 2.88
N GLY A 147 -1.98 -16.80 3.48
CA GLY A 147 -1.38 -18.11 3.26
C GLY A 147 -0.62 -18.28 1.93
N LEU A 148 -0.59 -17.24 1.10
CA LEU A 148 0.21 -17.21 -0.11
C LEU A 148 1.66 -16.80 0.22
N SER A 149 2.61 -17.26 -0.58
CA SER A 149 4.03 -16.93 -0.40
C SER A 149 4.71 -16.73 -1.75
N LEU A 150 5.77 -15.93 -1.75
CA LEU A 150 6.64 -15.81 -2.93
C LEU A 150 7.36 -17.13 -3.19
N PRO A 151 7.61 -17.49 -4.47
CA PRO A 151 8.49 -18.59 -4.81
C PRO A 151 9.88 -18.43 -4.18
N LYS A 152 10.54 -19.53 -3.84
CA LYS A 152 11.86 -19.50 -3.18
C LYS A 152 12.95 -18.81 -4.01
N ASP A 153 12.83 -18.85 -5.32
CA ASP A 153 13.72 -18.22 -6.30
C ASP A 153 13.29 -16.80 -6.69
N SER A 154 12.23 -16.29 -6.08
CA SER A 154 11.76 -14.92 -6.35
C SER A 154 12.75 -13.89 -5.83
N THR A 155 13.05 -12.88 -6.64
CA THR A 155 13.80 -11.70 -6.21
C THR A 155 12.96 -10.74 -5.38
N LEU A 156 11.62 -10.72 -5.60
CA LEU A 156 10.69 -9.82 -4.89
C LEU A 156 10.80 -9.95 -3.38
N LYS A 157 10.61 -8.84 -2.68
CA LYS A 157 10.65 -8.78 -1.21
C LYS A 157 9.39 -8.15 -0.64
N ILE A 158 8.99 -8.66 0.51
CA ILE A 158 7.89 -8.18 1.35
C ILE A 158 8.43 -8.12 2.77
N ILE A 159 8.04 -7.11 3.54
CA ILE A 159 8.38 -7.01 4.95
C ILE A 159 7.19 -7.45 5.78
N TYR A 160 7.36 -8.54 6.51
CA TYR A 160 6.36 -9.04 7.44
C TYR A 160 6.60 -8.52 8.86
N THR A 161 5.56 -8.49 9.69
CA THR A 161 5.69 -8.09 11.11
C THR A 161 6.67 -8.96 11.91
N SER A 162 7.01 -10.16 11.42
CA SER A 162 8.03 -11.06 11.97
C SER A 162 9.48 -10.65 11.66
N ASP A 163 9.69 -9.78 10.67
CA ASP A 163 11.03 -9.42 10.17
C ASP A 163 11.60 -8.24 10.99
N GLU A 164 11.70 -8.44 12.30
CA GLU A 164 12.00 -7.39 13.27
C GLU A 164 13.31 -6.63 12.98
N ASP A 165 14.38 -7.33 12.59
CA ASP A 165 15.67 -6.70 12.28
C ASP A 165 15.60 -5.82 11.04
N THR A 166 14.89 -6.28 9.99
CA THR A 166 14.64 -5.49 8.77
C THR A 166 13.83 -4.24 9.09
N ILE A 167 12.74 -4.38 9.87
CA ILE A 167 11.89 -3.26 10.29
C ILE A 167 12.72 -2.24 11.08
N LYS A 168 13.48 -2.71 12.07
CA LYS A 168 14.36 -1.86 12.89
C LYS A 168 15.37 -1.10 12.03
N SER A 169 16.05 -1.79 11.13
CA SER A 169 17.03 -1.19 10.22
C SER A 169 16.41 -0.11 9.34
N LYS A 170 15.25 -0.39 8.71
CA LYS A 170 14.54 0.59 7.88
C LYS A 170 14.08 1.82 8.68
N ILE A 171 13.51 1.63 9.87
CA ILE A 171 13.08 2.74 10.72
C ILE A 171 14.28 3.58 11.16
N GLN A 172 15.40 2.95 11.57
CA GLN A 172 16.62 3.67 11.97
C GLN A 172 17.21 4.47 10.81
N LYS A 173 17.28 3.89 9.62
CA LYS A 173 17.73 4.57 8.40
C LYS A 173 16.84 5.78 8.08
N ALA A 174 15.52 5.58 8.10
CA ALA A 174 14.57 6.66 7.84
C ALA A 174 14.70 7.79 8.86
N LYS A 175 14.89 7.47 10.16
CA LYS A 175 15.12 8.48 11.21
C LYS A 175 16.42 9.27 11.05
N ALA A 176 17.48 8.63 10.55
CA ALA A 176 18.75 9.29 10.33
C ALA A 176 18.73 10.27 9.16
N GLU A 177 17.84 10.06 8.18
CA GLU A 177 17.85 10.77 6.91
C GLU A 177 16.57 11.59 6.62
N CYS A 178 15.53 11.48 7.48
CA CYS A 178 14.23 12.13 7.30
C CYS A 178 13.77 12.85 8.58
N ASP A 179 12.92 13.86 8.42
CA ASP A 179 12.33 14.62 9.51
C ASP A 179 11.20 13.84 10.21
N ILE A 180 10.46 13.04 9.45
CA ILE A 180 9.34 12.22 9.92
C ILE A 180 9.49 10.81 9.36
N VAL A 181 9.07 9.79 10.13
CA VAL A 181 8.95 8.42 9.64
C VAL A 181 7.49 7.98 9.71
N LEU A 182 6.91 7.65 8.55
CA LEU A 182 5.58 7.09 8.42
C LEU A 182 5.68 5.58 8.25
N VAL A 183 5.17 4.83 9.23
CA VAL A 183 5.13 3.37 9.20
C VAL A 183 3.69 2.93 8.93
N ASN A 184 3.46 2.37 7.74
CA ASN A 184 2.19 1.78 7.34
C ASN A 184 2.19 0.31 7.70
N VAL A 185 1.25 -0.12 8.55
CA VAL A 185 1.18 -1.52 9.01
C VAL A 185 -0.21 -2.07 8.73
N HIS A 186 -0.28 -3.09 7.87
CA HIS A 186 -1.51 -3.83 7.64
C HIS A 186 -1.53 -5.07 8.55
N TRP A 187 -2.36 -5.01 9.60
CA TRP A 187 -2.46 -6.04 10.63
C TRP A 187 -3.83 -6.01 11.32
N GLY A 188 -4.07 -6.96 12.21
CA GLY A 188 -5.28 -6.99 13.04
C GLY A 188 -5.99 -8.33 12.92
N GLU A 189 -7.14 -8.38 13.56
CA GLU A 189 -8.12 -9.48 13.46
C GLU A 189 -9.37 -8.93 12.77
N GLU A 190 -9.81 -9.58 11.72
CA GLU A 190 -11.02 -9.19 11.00
C GLU A 190 -12.24 -9.17 11.92
N TYR A 191 -13.19 -8.28 11.62
CA TYR A 191 -14.45 -8.12 12.34
C TYR A 191 -14.30 -7.72 13.81
N THR A 192 -13.13 -7.23 14.25
CA THR A 192 -12.91 -6.69 15.59
C THR A 192 -12.52 -5.22 15.54
N THR A 193 -13.01 -4.44 16.52
CA THR A 193 -12.67 -3.02 16.65
C THR A 193 -11.63 -2.76 17.74
N THR A 194 -11.22 -3.80 18.46
CA THR A 194 -10.25 -3.70 19.56
C THR A 194 -8.89 -4.22 19.09
N PRO A 195 -7.82 -3.42 19.21
CA PRO A 195 -6.47 -3.89 18.91
C PRO A 195 -6.09 -5.09 19.79
N THR A 196 -5.44 -6.09 19.18
CA THR A 196 -4.91 -7.23 19.95
C THR A 196 -3.75 -6.79 20.86
N THR A 197 -3.51 -7.53 21.94
CA THR A 197 -2.35 -7.28 22.82
C THR A 197 -1.03 -7.40 22.05
N THR A 198 -0.95 -8.29 21.06
CA THR A 198 0.21 -8.44 20.17
C THR A 198 0.44 -7.17 19.37
N ASN A 199 -0.59 -6.62 18.73
CA ASN A 199 -0.47 -5.37 17.94
C ASN A 199 -0.03 -4.19 18.82
N ALA A 200 -0.61 -4.05 20.00
CA ALA A 200 -0.25 -2.99 20.96
C ALA A 200 1.21 -3.13 21.43
N SER A 201 1.68 -4.35 21.69
CA SER A 201 3.05 -4.61 22.13
C SER A 201 4.08 -4.36 21.03
N LEU A 202 3.81 -4.77 19.78
CA LEU A 202 4.67 -4.50 18.62
C LEU A 202 4.76 -3.00 18.34
N GLN A 203 3.63 -2.29 18.35
CA GLN A 203 3.63 -0.84 18.20
C GLN A 203 4.49 -0.15 19.27
N ALA A 204 4.33 -0.56 20.54
CA ALA A 204 5.12 -0.01 21.63
C ALA A 204 6.62 -0.35 21.50
N LYS A 205 6.96 -1.54 21.00
CA LYS A 205 8.35 -1.96 20.75
C LYS A 205 8.99 -1.11 19.66
N TRP A 206 8.30 -0.91 18.54
CA TRP A 206 8.82 -0.10 17.43
C TRP A 206 8.96 1.38 17.80
N ARG A 207 8.02 1.93 18.55
CA ARG A 207 8.12 3.30 19.10
C ARG A 207 9.33 3.45 20.02
N ARG A 208 9.64 2.48 20.90
CA ARG A 208 10.81 2.49 21.78
C ARG A 208 12.12 2.29 21.01
N GLY A 209 12.17 1.40 20.03
CA GLY A 209 13.33 1.22 19.15
C GLY A 209 13.68 2.46 18.33
N VAL A 210 12.78 3.44 18.32
CA VAL A 210 12.89 4.76 17.69
C VAL A 210 13.46 5.81 18.67
N GLN A 211 13.51 5.54 19.99
CA GLN A 211 13.89 6.52 21.04
C GLN A 211 15.34 6.41 21.53
N THR A 212 16.19 5.59 20.91
CA THR A 212 17.62 5.49 21.27
C THR A 212 18.52 6.04 20.19
#